data_4b284bec61f0b18ef904156e4a16df32
#
_entry.id   4b284bec61f0b18ef904156e4a16df32
#
_cell.length_a   1.000
_cell.length_b   1.000
_cell.length_c   1.000
_cell.angle_alpha   90.00
_cell.angle_beta   90.00
_cell.angle_gamma   90.00
#
_symmetry.space_group_name_H-M   'P 1'
#
loop_
_entity.id
_entity.type
_entity.pdbx_description
1 polymer ?
#
loop_
_entity_poly.entity_id
_entity_poly.type
_entity_poly.pdbx_seq_one_letter_code
_entity_poly.pdbx_strand_id
1 'polypeptide(L)'
;RNQTTPIQFEIYYREDRRSRPISYSLHIAMDKQGRPYVAYERLRQRRKGQSLGQPFSFLEVSHGHGFAWAGEATEKEEGNRKIEVNLEDRRRLGITTLGNLAEHPRIVAFREFLEGWYLSYFIPDLARVLPVAGAQKHLNRTGDNLANYVQYMERQHSQRFTRVLERVAEKIPGIQTISHKRSDDGCLLLQFNERGYSDPFYAADMSDGTLKMFAYLLLLEDPDPSLLIGIEEP
;
A
#
# COMPACT_ATOMS: atom_id res chain seq x y z
N ARG A 1 1.92 26.84 -16.33
CA ARG A 1 0.70 26.40 -17.04
C ARG A 1 -0.38 26.25 -15.97
N ASN A 2 -1.44 27.05 -16.02
CA ASN A 2 -2.61 26.84 -15.18
C ASN A 2 -3.28 25.55 -15.59
N GLN A 3 -3.09 24.47 -14.81
CA GLN A 3 -3.84 23.25 -15.00
C GLN A 3 -5.27 23.49 -14.53
N THR A 4 -6.16 23.77 -15.45
CA THR A 4 -7.59 23.98 -15.18
C THR A 4 -8.34 22.66 -14.99
N THR A 5 -7.76 21.55 -15.41
CA THR A 5 -8.39 20.21 -15.34
C THR A 5 -7.94 19.50 -14.06
N PRO A 6 -8.86 19.03 -13.21
CA PRO A 6 -8.51 18.26 -12.01
C PRO A 6 -7.91 16.91 -12.36
N ILE A 7 -7.03 16.40 -11.51
CA ILE A 7 -6.60 15.00 -11.54
C ILE A 7 -7.76 14.15 -11.04
N GLN A 8 -8.12 13.11 -11.79
CA GLN A 8 -9.26 12.26 -11.47
C GLN A 8 -8.79 10.83 -11.23
N PHE A 9 -9.27 10.24 -10.14
CA PHE A 9 -9.07 8.84 -9.80
C PHE A 9 -10.42 8.13 -9.75
N GLU A 10 -10.49 6.94 -10.31
CA GLU A 10 -11.61 6.02 -10.14
C GLU A 10 -11.09 4.68 -9.65
N ILE A 11 -11.66 4.18 -8.54
CA ILE A 11 -11.30 2.91 -7.94
C ILE A 11 -12.58 2.08 -7.82
N TYR A 12 -12.50 0.83 -8.29
CA TYR A 12 -13.57 -0.15 -8.14
C TYR A 12 -13.08 -1.22 -7.19
N TYR A 13 -13.73 -1.32 -6.04
CA TYR A 13 -13.41 -2.26 -4.98
C TYR A 13 -14.53 -3.28 -4.79
N ARG A 14 -14.15 -4.52 -4.56
CA ARG A 14 -15.04 -5.60 -4.17
C ARG A 14 -14.35 -6.45 -3.12
N GLU A 15 -14.93 -6.56 -1.94
CA GLU A 15 -14.38 -7.32 -0.81
C GLU A 15 -14.22 -8.80 -1.16
N ASP A 16 -15.26 -9.40 -1.77
CA ASP A 16 -15.24 -10.76 -2.29
C ASP A 16 -16.06 -10.87 -3.59
N ARG A 17 -16.09 -12.07 -4.21
CA ARG A 17 -16.81 -12.30 -5.47
C ARG A 17 -18.34 -12.12 -5.34
N ARG A 18 -18.91 -12.22 -4.13
CA ARG A 18 -20.34 -12.10 -3.85
C ARG A 18 -20.71 -10.70 -3.39
N SER A 19 -19.75 -9.95 -2.88
CA SER A 19 -19.95 -8.58 -2.42
C SER A 19 -20.26 -7.63 -3.57
N ARG A 20 -21.07 -6.63 -3.30
CA ARG A 20 -21.40 -5.59 -4.27
C ARG A 20 -20.23 -4.64 -4.43
N PRO A 21 -19.83 -4.30 -5.67
CA PRO A 21 -18.71 -3.39 -5.87
C PRO A 21 -19.02 -2.01 -5.32
N ILE A 22 -18.04 -1.42 -4.67
CA ILE A 22 -17.98 -0.02 -4.32
C ILE A 22 -17.22 0.69 -5.45
N SER A 23 -17.69 1.85 -5.89
CA SER A 23 -16.94 2.75 -6.75
C SER A 23 -16.59 4.02 -5.99
N TYR A 24 -15.33 4.36 -6.02
CA TYR A 24 -14.77 5.59 -5.46
C TYR A 24 -14.32 6.51 -6.59
N SER A 25 -14.73 7.77 -6.51
CA SER A 25 -14.31 8.80 -7.44
C SER A 25 -13.71 9.96 -6.64
N LEU A 26 -12.50 10.37 -7.01
CA LEU A 26 -11.76 11.46 -6.36
C LEU A 26 -11.26 12.44 -7.43
N HIS A 27 -11.57 13.72 -7.27
CA HIS A 27 -11.03 14.79 -8.11
C HIS A 27 -10.19 15.74 -7.27
N ILE A 28 -8.95 15.93 -7.65
CA ILE A 28 -8.00 16.86 -7.02
C ILE A 28 -7.76 18.02 -7.97
N ALA A 29 -8.02 19.23 -7.50
CA ALA A 29 -7.77 20.46 -8.23
C ALA A 29 -6.72 21.32 -7.51
N MET A 30 -6.22 22.36 -8.19
CA MET A 30 -5.30 23.35 -7.63
C MET A 30 -6.04 24.66 -7.38
N ASP A 31 -5.78 25.29 -6.25
CA ASP A 31 -6.25 26.65 -5.97
C ASP A 31 -5.44 27.71 -6.76
N LYS A 32 -5.78 28.98 -6.61
CA LYS A 32 -5.08 30.09 -7.28
C LYS A 32 -3.62 30.25 -6.85
N GLN A 33 -3.24 29.69 -5.71
CA GLN A 33 -1.87 29.66 -5.19
C GLN A 33 -1.11 28.39 -5.58
N GLY A 34 -1.69 27.49 -6.39
CA GLY A 34 -1.11 26.22 -6.80
C GLY A 34 -1.13 25.13 -5.71
N ARG A 35 -1.94 25.27 -4.67
CA ARG A 35 -2.07 24.25 -3.60
C ARG A 35 -3.16 23.26 -3.95
N PRO A 36 -2.92 21.94 -3.79
CA PRO A 36 -3.93 20.94 -4.09
C PRO A 36 -5.07 20.95 -3.06
N TYR A 37 -6.29 20.71 -3.53
CA TYR A 37 -7.47 20.52 -2.70
C TYR A 37 -8.41 19.47 -3.32
N VAL A 38 -9.27 18.87 -2.50
CA VAL A 38 -10.29 17.90 -2.93
C VAL A 38 -11.48 18.67 -3.51
N ALA A 39 -11.58 18.65 -4.84
CA ALA A 39 -12.69 19.30 -5.53
C ALA A 39 -13.98 18.47 -5.46
N TYR A 40 -13.83 17.14 -5.51
CA TYR A 40 -14.96 16.20 -5.44
C TYR A 40 -14.49 14.84 -4.93
N GLU A 41 -15.30 14.23 -4.07
CA GLU A 41 -15.09 12.89 -3.53
C GLU A 41 -16.42 12.18 -3.38
N ARG A 42 -16.51 10.94 -3.87
CA ARG A 42 -17.75 10.18 -3.82
C ARG A 42 -17.50 8.68 -3.68
N LEU A 43 -18.26 8.03 -2.77
CA LEU A 43 -18.39 6.58 -2.66
C LEU A 43 -19.80 6.14 -3.02
N ARG A 44 -19.92 5.17 -3.92
CA ARG A 44 -21.19 4.61 -4.37
C ARG A 44 -21.18 3.09 -4.28
N GLN A 45 -22.37 2.53 -4.01
CA GLN A 45 -22.61 1.09 -4.07
C GLN A 45 -24.02 0.82 -4.57
N ARG A 46 -24.23 -0.23 -5.33
CA ARG A 46 -25.59 -0.67 -5.66
C ARG A 46 -26.29 -1.22 -4.42
N ARG A 47 -27.57 -0.97 -4.27
CA ARG A 47 -28.40 -1.57 -3.21
C ARG A 47 -28.55 -3.07 -3.45
N LYS A 48 -28.86 -3.84 -2.41
CA LYS A 48 -29.13 -5.27 -2.54
C LYS A 48 -30.35 -5.48 -3.45
N GLY A 49 -30.20 -6.38 -4.44
CA GLY A 49 -31.26 -6.62 -5.43
C GLY A 49 -31.37 -5.57 -6.55
N GLN A 50 -30.61 -4.48 -6.50
CA GLN A 50 -30.65 -3.47 -7.55
C GLN A 50 -29.84 -3.94 -8.77
N SER A 51 -30.53 -4.32 -9.85
CA SER A 51 -29.90 -4.68 -11.14
C SER A 51 -29.73 -3.48 -12.07
N LEU A 52 -30.65 -2.51 -12.02
CA LEU A 52 -30.70 -1.33 -12.90
C LEU A 52 -30.68 -0.03 -12.09
N GLY A 53 -30.41 1.08 -12.77
CA GLY A 53 -30.38 2.42 -12.19
C GLY A 53 -29.01 2.82 -11.60
N GLN A 54 -28.97 4.03 -11.07
CA GLN A 54 -27.74 4.62 -10.50
C GLN A 54 -27.39 3.99 -9.15
N PRO A 55 -26.11 3.68 -8.90
CA PRO A 55 -25.65 3.27 -7.58
C PRO A 55 -25.93 4.35 -6.53
N PHE A 56 -26.23 3.92 -5.32
CA PHE A 56 -26.49 4.79 -4.19
C PHE A 56 -25.18 5.43 -3.68
N SER A 57 -25.15 6.79 -3.59
CA SER A 57 -24.04 7.52 -2.99
C SER A 57 -24.17 7.51 -1.48
N PHE A 58 -23.21 6.92 -0.77
CA PHE A 58 -23.16 6.91 0.68
C PHE A 58 -22.11 7.86 1.27
N LEU A 59 -21.25 8.43 0.43
CA LEU A 59 -20.43 9.60 0.67
C LEU A 59 -20.44 10.45 -0.60
N GLU A 60 -20.69 11.76 -0.47
CA GLU A 60 -20.51 12.70 -1.56
C GLU A 60 -20.16 14.06 -0.98
N VAL A 61 -18.95 14.54 -1.30
CA VAL A 61 -18.40 15.82 -0.83
C VAL A 61 -17.86 16.59 -2.03
N SER A 62 -18.25 17.83 -2.15
CA SER A 62 -17.76 18.76 -3.17
C SER A 62 -17.23 20.01 -2.49
N HIS A 63 -15.96 20.35 -2.74
CA HIS A 63 -15.30 21.52 -2.15
C HIS A 63 -15.42 21.60 -0.62
N GLY A 64 -15.38 20.45 0.06
CA GLY A 64 -15.49 20.35 1.51
C GLY A 64 -16.92 20.25 2.05
N HIS A 65 -17.95 20.41 1.23
CA HIS A 65 -19.36 20.35 1.64
C HIS A 65 -20.09 19.19 0.98
N GLY A 66 -20.97 18.53 1.72
CA GLY A 66 -21.73 17.43 1.17
C GLY A 66 -22.46 16.61 2.21
N PHE A 67 -22.48 15.30 2.02
CA PHE A 67 -23.17 14.40 2.94
C PHE A 67 -22.47 13.02 3.03
N ALA A 68 -22.73 12.35 4.13
CA ALA A 68 -22.46 10.94 4.32
C ALA A 68 -23.68 10.23 4.93
N TRP A 69 -23.76 8.92 4.71
CA TRP A 69 -24.78 8.10 5.36
C TRP A 69 -24.12 7.30 6.49
N ALA A 70 -24.69 7.41 7.69
CA ALA A 70 -24.33 6.60 8.84
C ALA A 70 -25.08 5.26 8.80
N GLY A 71 -24.50 4.22 9.41
CA GLY A 71 -25.08 2.90 9.54
C GLY A 71 -24.55 1.86 8.55
N GLU A 72 -24.93 0.61 8.79
CA GLU A 72 -24.54 -0.54 7.98
C GLU A 72 -25.35 -0.64 6.68
N ALA A 73 -24.82 -1.37 5.70
CA ALA A 73 -25.53 -1.73 4.47
C ALA A 73 -26.59 -2.81 4.73
N THR A 74 -27.61 -2.53 5.53
CA THR A 74 -28.70 -3.45 5.79
C THR A 74 -29.70 -3.49 4.62
N GLU A 75 -30.46 -4.58 4.54
CA GLU A 75 -31.49 -4.77 3.50
C GLU A 75 -32.62 -3.74 3.61
N LYS A 76 -32.86 -3.25 4.81
CA LYS A 76 -33.82 -2.21 5.13
C LYS A 76 -33.09 -0.91 5.42
N GLU A 77 -33.48 0.16 4.75
CA GLU A 77 -32.92 1.52 4.93
C GLU A 77 -33.29 2.14 6.30
N GLU A 78 -34.09 1.43 7.10
CA GLU A 78 -34.47 1.80 8.46
C GLU A 78 -33.23 1.75 9.36
N GLY A 79 -32.73 2.91 9.73
CA GLY A 79 -31.52 3.08 10.57
C GLY A 79 -30.37 3.83 9.89
N ASN A 80 -30.38 3.98 8.58
CA ASN A 80 -29.39 4.82 7.89
C ASN A 80 -29.79 6.30 8.00
N ARG A 81 -28.94 7.11 8.61
CA ARG A 81 -29.14 8.55 8.75
C ARG A 81 -28.22 9.31 7.80
N LYS A 82 -28.79 10.18 6.98
CA LYS A 82 -28.03 11.14 6.18
C LYS A 82 -27.51 12.25 7.08
N ILE A 83 -26.20 12.46 7.08
CA ILE A 83 -25.51 13.45 7.89
C ILE A 83 -24.88 14.46 6.94
N GLU A 84 -25.03 15.74 7.23
CA GLU A 84 -24.33 16.79 6.52
C GLU A 84 -22.84 16.77 6.90
N VAL A 85 -21.99 16.90 5.90
CA VAL A 85 -20.52 16.92 6.06
C VAL A 85 -20.03 18.30 5.67
N ASN A 86 -19.28 18.91 6.58
CA ASN A 86 -18.62 20.19 6.36
C ASN A 86 -17.15 20.07 6.81
N LEU A 87 -16.24 19.93 5.84
CA LEU A 87 -14.81 19.85 6.08
C LEU A 87 -14.20 21.24 6.04
N GLU A 88 -13.73 21.73 7.17
CA GLU A 88 -13.06 23.03 7.28
C GLU A 88 -11.82 23.10 6.38
N ASP A 89 -11.00 22.05 6.40
CA ASP A 89 -9.83 21.93 5.52
C ASP A 89 -10.19 21.13 4.26
N ARG A 90 -10.35 21.81 3.14
CA ARG A 90 -10.67 21.22 1.82
C ARG A 90 -9.55 20.33 1.26
N ARG A 91 -8.39 20.27 1.88
CA ARG A 91 -7.30 19.36 1.48
C ARG A 91 -7.46 17.98 2.08
N ARG A 92 -8.35 17.82 3.06
CA ARG A 92 -8.65 16.53 3.68
C ARG A 92 -9.69 15.76 2.89
N LEU A 93 -9.46 14.43 2.82
CA LEU A 93 -10.42 13.50 2.25
C LEU A 93 -11.54 13.21 3.25
N GLY A 94 -12.77 13.13 2.77
CA GLY A 94 -13.91 12.67 3.56
C GLY A 94 -13.72 11.25 4.08
N ILE A 95 -13.15 10.34 3.26
CA ILE A 95 -12.85 8.97 3.69
C ILE A 95 -11.87 8.91 4.87
N THR A 96 -10.90 9.81 4.97
CA THR A 96 -9.96 9.83 6.10
C THR A 96 -10.59 10.44 7.36
N THR A 97 -11.46 11.41 7.20
CA THR A 97 -12.12 12.10 8.32
C THR A 97 -13.24 11.24 8.90
N LEU A 98 -14.16 10.78 8.07
CA LEU A 98 -15.32 9.99 8.48
C LEU A 98 -15.00 8.53 8.71
N GLY A 99 -13.98 7.99 8.05
CA GLY A 99 -13.51 6.63 8.22
C GLY A 99 -12.88 6.34 9.59
N ASN A 100 -12.73 7.32 10.46
CA ASN A 100 -12.36 7.13 11.87
C ASN A 100 -13.59 7.02 12.81
N LEU A 101 -14.80 7.18 12.28
CA LEU A 101 -16.03 7.20 13.05
C LEU A 101 -16.79 5.88 12.89
N ALA A 102 -17.06 5.19 14.00
CA ALA A 102 -17.76 3.90 14.00
C ALA A 102 -19.16 3.96 13.37
N GLU A 103 -19.77 5.15 13.30
CA GLU A 103 -21.07 5.37 12.65
C GLU A 103 -21.04 5.26 11.13
N HIS A 104 -19.84 5.20 10.50
CA HIS A 104 -19.67 5.08 9.04
C HIS A 104 -18.94 3.77 8.63
N PRO A 105 -19.44 2.58 8.96
CA PRO A 105 -18.72 1.33 8.79
C PRO A 105 -18.30 1.04 7.34
N ARG A 106 -19.08 1.47 6.35
CA ARG A 106 -18.72 1.32 4.92
C ARG A 106 -17.55 2.20 4.51
N ILE A 107 -17.46 3.41 5.07
CA ILE A 107 -16.35 4.33 4.80
C ILE A 107 -15.10 3.80 5.51
N VAL A 108 -15.24 3.30 6.75
CA VAL A 108 -14.17 2.63 7.50
C VAL A 108 -13.60 1.46 6.70
N ALA A 109 -14.43 0.52 6.23
CA ALA A 109 -13.99 -0.64 5.47
C ALA A 109 -13.27 -0.26 4.17
N PHE A 110 -13.76 0.76 3.46
CA PHE A 110 -13.09 1.23 2.24
C PHE A 110 -11.76 1.92 2.53
N ARG A 111 -11.67 2.71 3.61
CA ARG A 111 -10.41 3.31 4.06
C ARG A 111 -9.38 2.23 4.42
N GLU A 112 -9.77 1.23 5.22
CA GLU A 112 -8.91 0.10 5.60
C GLU A 112 -8.41 -0.67 4.38
N PHE A 113 -9.26 -0.86 3.37
CA PHE A 113 -8.84 -1.43 2.09
C PHE A 113 -7.72 -0.60 1.43
N LEU A 114 -7.85 0.74 1.37
CA LEU A 114 -6.81 1.59 0.80
C LEU A 114 -5.52 1.62 1.66
N GLU A 115 -5.66 1.61 2.98
CA GLU A 115 -4.54 1.56 3.91
C GLU A 115 -3.77 0.24 3.82
N GLY A 116 -4.44 -0.85 3.42
CA GLY A 116 -3.83 -2.14 3.12
C GLY A 116 -3.03 -2.19 1.81
N TRP A 117 -2.96 -1.10 1.03
CA TRP A 117 -2.13 -1.04 -0.16
C TRP A 117 -0.67 -0.79 0.19
N TYR A 118 0.22 -1.56 -0.42
CA TYR A 118 1.65 -1.34 -0.37
C TYR A 118 2.12 -0.76 -1.72
N LEU A 119 2.59 0.48 -1.69
CA LEU A 119 3.16 1.14 -2.87
C LEU A 119 4.68 1.19 -2.69
N SER A 120 5.38 0.33 -3.41
CA SER A 120 6.84 0.25 -3.39
C SER A 120 7.43 1.35 -4.27
N TYR A 121 8.26 2.18 -3.68
CA TYR A 121 9.20 3.07 -4.35
C TYR A 121 10.60 2.68 -3.90
N PHE A 122 11.05 1.51 -4.33
CA PHE A 122 12.31 0.94 -3.88
C PHE A 122 13.49 1.77 -4.38
N ILE A 123 14.32 2.25 -3.46
CA ILE A 123 15.52 3.06 -3.74
C ILE A 123 16.74 2.21 -3.40
N PRO A 124 17.47 1.67 -4.43
CA PRO A 124 18.61 0.78 -4.20
C PRO A 124 19.67 1.36 -3.27
N ASP A 125 19.95 2.64 -3.37
CA ASP A 125 20.95 3.31 -2.50
C ASP A 125 20.55 3.28 -1.02
N LEU A 126 19.27 3.35 -0.70
CA LEU A 126 18.79 3.21 0.67
C LEU A 126 18.88 1.76 1.18
N ALA A 127 18.69 0.78 0.29
CA ALA A 127 18.85 -0.63 0.63
C ALA A 127 20.33 -1.03 0.86
N ARG A 128 21.29 -0.23 0.41
CA ARG A 128 22.72 -0.39 0.65
C ARG A 128 23.18 0.13 2.01
N VAL A 129 22.37 1.00 2.63
CA VAL A 129 22.68 1.53 3.96
C VAL A 129 22.61 0.40 4.99
N LEU A 130 23.50 0.42 5.97
CA LEU A 130 23.54 -0.56 7.04
C LEU A 130 22.58 -0.15 8.17
N PRO A 131 21.39 -0.77 8.28
CA PRO A 131 20.47 -0.42 9.34
C PRO A 131 20.93 -1.00 10.68
N VAL A 132 20.64 -0.31 11.77
CA VAL A 132 20.79 -0.88 13.10
C VAL A 132 19.87 -2.10 13.23
N ALA A 133 20.39 -3.19 13.81
CA ALA A 133 19.63 -4.42 13.99
C ALA A 133 18.37 -4.16 14.84
N GLY A 134 17.20 -4.54 14.32
CA GLY A 134 15.92 -4.36 14.96
C GLY A 134 14.83 -5.21 14.32
N ALA A 135 13.74 -5.46 15.05
CA ALA A 135 12.62 -6.22 14.52
C ALA A 135 11.83 -5.38 13.51
N GLN A 136 11.84 -5.81 12.26
CA GLN A 136 11.09 -5.21 11.16
C GLN A 136 10.29 -6.29 10.45
N LYS A 137 8.96 -6.28 10.63
CA LYS A 137 8.05 -7.33 10.13
C LYS A 137 7.66 -7.17 8.66
N HIS A 138 7.84 -5.98 8.12
CA HIS A 138 7.50 -5.65 6.73
C HIS A 138 8.64 -4.87 6.09
N LEU A 139 8.79 -5.04 4.79
CA LEU A 139 9.72 -4.21 4.01
C LEU A 139 9.16 -2.79 3.91
N ASN A 140 10.00 -1.78 4.16
CA ASN A 140 9.63 -0.39 3.95
C ASN A 140 9.46 -0.08 2.46
N ARG A 141 8.67 0.92 2.14
CA ARG A 141 8.40 1.32 0.75
C ARG A 141 9.65 1.65 -0.05
N THR A 142 10.66 2.22 0.62
CA THR A 142 11.95 2.61 0.03
C THR A 142 13.00 1.51 0.08
N GLY A 143 12.78 0.44 0.84
CA GLY A 143 13.73 -0.66 1.00
C GLY A 143 14.88 -0.40 1.98
N ASP A 144 14.88 0.73 2.71
CA ASP A 144 15.92 1.12 3.66
C ASP A 144 16.11 0.15 4.83
N ASN A 145 15.12 -0.72 5.09
CA ASN A 145 15.19 -1.77 6.09
C ASN A 145 15.37 -3.19 5.52
N LEU A 146 15.87 -3.32 4.29
CA LEU A 146 15.96 -4.62 3.61
C LEU A 146 16.70 -5.67 4.45
N ALA A 147 17.83 -5.32 5.07
CA ALA A 147 18.59 -6.24 5.92
C ALA A 147 17.84 -6.68 7.19
N ASN A 148 17.06 -5.77 7.79
CA ASN A 148 16.21 -6.09 8.95
C ASN A 148 15.08 -7.06 8.56
N TYR A 149 14.47 -6.82 7.40
CA TYR A 149 13.39 -7.67 6.91
C TYR A 149 13.91 -9.07 6.52
N VAL A 150 15.10 -9.17 5.90
CA VAL A 150 15.78 -10.46 5.66
C VAL A 150 16.03 -11.19 6.98
N GLN A 151 16.54 -10.51 8.01
CA GLN A 151 16.74 -11.12 9.33
C GLN A 151 15.44 -11.65 9.92
N TYR A 152 14.34 -10.89 9.79
CA TYR A 152 13.02 -11.31 10.24
C TYR A 152 12.53 -12.55 9.48
N MET A 153 12.61 -12.54 8.15
CA MET A 153 12.19 -13.66 7.30
C MET A 153 13.00 -14.93 7.60
N GLU A 154 14.30 -14.81 7.72
CA GLU A 154 15.18 -15.95 8.01
C GLU A 154 14.87 -16.58 9.38
N ARG A 155 14.64 -15.75 10.41
CA ARG A 155 14.42 -16.21 11.79
C ARG A 155 13.02 -16.72 12.05
N GLN A 156 12.01 -16.05 11.53
CA GLN A 156 10.61 -16.30 11.86
C GLN A 156 9.85 -17.06 10.77
N HIS A 157 10.32 -17.00 9.52
CA HIS A 157 9.66 -17.56 8.35
C HIS A 157 10.63 -18.29 7.43
N SER A 158 11.52 -19.11 8.00
CA SER A 158 12.64 -19.79 7.31
C SER A 158 12.21 -20.54 6.04
N GLN A 159 11.06 -21.25 6.07
CA GLN A 159 10.55 -21.96 4.88
C GLN A 159 10.17 -21.01 3.74
N ARG A 160 9.59 -19.86 4.04
CA ARG A 160 9.30 -18.82 3.03
C ARG A 160 10.58 -18.22 2.50
N PHE A 161 11.52 -17.92 3.39
CA PHE A 161 12.83 -17.40 3.00
C PHE A 161 13.60 -18.36 2.11
N THR A 162 13.55 -19.67 2.38
CA THR A 162 14.13 -20.70 1.48
C THR A 162 13.53 -20.62 0.08
N ARG A 163 12.21 -20.46 -0.06
CA ARG A 163 11.58 -20.28 -1.39
C ARG A 163 12.04 -18.99 -2.09
N VAL A 164 12.28 -17.91 -1.33
CA VAL A 164 12.90 -16.70 -1.90
C VAL A 164 14.27 -17.01 -2.46
N LEU A 165 15.12 -17.70 -1.70
CA LEU A 165 16.49 -18.06 -2.14
C LEU A 165 16.49 -18.97 -3.38
N GLU A 166 15.58 -19.93 -3.46
CA GLU A 166 15.38 -20.78 -4.65
C GLU A 166 15.05 -19.95 -5.89
N ARG A 167 14.12 -19.00 -5.76
CA ARG A 167 13.75 -18.08 -6.85
C ARG A 167 14.88 -17.12 -7.21
N VAL A 168 15.65 -16.64 -6.23
CA VAL A 168 16.85 -15.82 -6.47
C VAL A 168 17.86 -16.59 -7.30
N ALA A 169 18.17 -17.83 -6.92
CA ALA A 169 19.12 -18.68 -7.65
C ALA A 169 18.67 -18.96 -9.09
N GLU A 170 17.34 -19.02 -9.33
CA GLU A 170 16.75 -19.18 -10.66
C GLU A 170 16.81 -17.91 -11.52
N LYS A 171 16.49 -16.75 -10.90
CA LYS A 171 16.25 -15.48 -11.61
C LYS A 171 17.48 -14.57 -11.68
N ILE A 172 18.41 -14.70 -10.74
CA ILE A 172 19.62 -13.87 -10.67
C ILE A 172 20.85 -14.77 -10.86
N PRO A 173 21.39 -14.82 -12.07
CA PRO A 173 22.53 -15.69 -12.35
C PRO A 173 23.73 -15.37 -11.46
N GLY A 174 24.36 -16.41 -10.91
CA GLY A 174 25.55 -16.30 -10.08
C GLY A 174 25.26 -16.35 -8.59
N ILE A 175 24.16 -15.79 -8.11
CA ILE A 175 23.85 -15.79 -6.68
C ILE A 175 23.37 -17.18 -6.24
N GLN A 176 24.01 -17.71 -5.20
CA GLN A 176 23.67 -19.00 -4.60
C GLN A 176 22.83 -18.84 -3.33
N THR A 177 23.27 -17.95 -2.43
CA THR A 177 22.57 -17.70 -1.16
C THR A 177 22.67 -16.23 -0.79
N ILE A 178 21.70 -15.79 0.00
CA ILE A 178 21.70 -14.47 0.62
C ILE A 178 21.47 -14.69 2.12
N SER A 179 22.26 -14.00 2.94
CA SER A 179 22.17 -14.09 4.40
C SER A 179 22.42 -12.71 5.02
N HIS A 180 22.24 -12.61 6.33
CA HIS A 180 22.61 -11.42 7.06
C HIS A 180 23.72 -11.71 8.07
N LYS A 181 24.56 -10.71 8.33
CA LYS A 181 25.56 -10.71 9.39
C LYS A 181 25.41 -9.47 10.23
N ARG A 182 25.59 -9.60 11.54
CA ARG A 182 25.65 -8.44 12.43
C ARG A 182 27.10 -7.99 12.55
N SER A 183 27.34 -6.70 12.35
CA SER A 183 28.62 -6.05 12.57
C SER A 183 28.86 -5.74 14.05
N ASP A 184 30.11 -5.42 14.44
CA ASP A 184 30.49 -5.14 15.83
C ASP A 184 29.82 -3.89 16.39
N ASP A 185 29.49 -2.92 15.54
CA ASP A 185 28.71 -1.72 15.87
C ASP A 185 27.18 -1.93 15.90
N GLY A 186 26.75 -3.18 15.70
CA GLY A 186 25.35 -3.57 15.84
C GLY A 186 24.48 -3.38 14.58
N CYS A 187 25.07 -3.02 13.46
CA CYS A 187 24.38 -2.91 12.18
C CYS A 187 24.21 -4.27 11.49
N LEU A 188 23.28 -4.35 10.53
CA LEU A 188 23.07 -5.53 9.71
C LEU A 188 23.70 -5.33 8.33
N LEU A 189 24.48 -6.32 7.91
CA LEU A 189 25.05 -6.44 6.57
C LEU A 189 24.30 -7.53 5.82
N LEU A 190 23.86 -7.26 4.61
CA LEU A 190 23.41 -8.29 3.68
C LEU A 190 24.60 -8.84 2.93
N GLN A 191 24.73 -10.18 2.94
CA GLN A 191 25.77 -10.93 2.27
C GLN A 191 25.17 -11.73 1.13
N PHE A 192 25.77 -11.62 -0.05
CA PHE A 192 25.42 -12.33 -1.27
C PHE A 192 26.56 -13.27 -1.63
N ASN A 193 26.32 -14.57 -1.57
CA ASN A 193 27.31 -15.55 -1.95
C ASN A 193 27.12 -15.92 -3.41
N GLU A 194 28.13 -15.70 -4.23
CA GLU A 194 28.13 -15.99 -5.66
C GLU A 194 28.95 -17.23 -5.98
N ARG A 195 28.53 -17.91 -7.03
CA ARG A 195 29.25 -19.11 -7.53
C ARG A 195 30.65 -18.75 -8.01
N GLY A 196 31.65 -19.44 -7.49
CA GLY A 196 33.06 -19.26 -7.88
C GLY A 196 33.83 -18.27 -7.03
N TYR A 197 33.19 -17.65 -6.04
CA TYR A 197 33.83 -16.76 -5.08
C TYR A 197 33.78 -17.36 -3.68
N SER A 198 34.89 -17.23 -2.93
CA SER A 198 35.01 -17.71 -1.53
C SER A 198 34.43 -16.70 -0.55
N ASP A 199 34.57 -15.41 -0.85
CA ASP A 199 34.14 -14.32 -0.01
C ASP A 199 32.78 -13.78 -0.48
N PRO A 200 31.87 -13.40 0.44
CA PRO A 200 30.59 -12.85 0.08
C PRO A 200 30.73 -11.41 -0.43
N PHE A 201 29.89 -11.04 -1.38
CA PHE A 201 29.63 -9.65 -1.73
C PHE A 201 28.62 -9.05 -0.76
N TYR A 202 28.61 -7.72 -0.65
CA TYR A 202 27.66 -7.01 0.19
C TYR A 202 26.62 -6.27 -0.65
N ALA A 203 25.55 -5.77 -0.02
CA ALA A 203 24.53 -5.01 -0.73
C ALA A 203 25.12 -3.80 -1.49
N ALA A 204 26.22 -3.22 -0.99
CA ALA A 204 26.95 -2.12 -1.64
C ALA A 204 27.52 -2.50 -3.01
N ASP A 205 27.86 -3.79 -3.19
CA ASP A 205 28.49 -4.32 -4.40
C ASP A 205 27.46 -4.79 -5.45
N MET A 206 26.17 -4.88 -5.04
CA MET A 206 25.11 -5.38 -5.89
C MET A 206 24.56 -4.33 -6.85
N SER A 207 24.19 -4.77 -8.06
CA SER A 207 23.49 -3.90 -9.00
C SER A 207 22.11 -3.52 -8.49
N ASP A 208 21.58 -2.36 -8.96
CA ASP A 208 20.23 -1.91 -8.63
C ASP A 208 19.16 -2.94 -8.99
N GLY A 209 19.29 -3.56 -10.16
CA GLY A 209 18.39 -4.61 -10.61
C GLY A 209 18.42 -5.84 -9.72
N THR A 210 19.59 -6.25 -9.22
CA THR A 210 19.74 -7.35 -8.26
C THR A 210 19.00 -7.06 -6.96
N LEU A 211 19.20 -5.87 -6.39
CA LEU A 211 18.52 -5.46 -5.15
C LEU A 211 17.01 -5.33 -5.33
N LYS A 212 16.54 -4.72 -6.42
CA LYS A 212 15.12 -4.62 -6.76
C LYS A 212 14.49 -6.01 -6.91
N MET A 213 15.09 -6.88 -7.72
CA MET A 213 14.57 -8.24 -7.93
C MET A 213 14.47 -9.01 -6.61
N PHE A 214 15.51 -8.94 -5.78
CA PHE A 214 15.52 -9.61 -4.47
C PHE A 214 14.43 -9.06 -3.55
N ALA A 215 14.27 -7.74 -3.45
CA ALA A 215 13.22 -7.11 -2.66
C ALA A 215 11.82 -7.53 -3.12
N TYR A 216 11.58 -7.60 -4.44
CA TYR A 216 10.28 -8.01 -4.97
C TYR A 216 10.00 -9.49 -4.74
N LEU A 217 11.01 -10.36 -4.81
CA LEU A 217 10.86 -11.77 -4.44
C LEU A 217 10.52 -11.95 -2.96
N LEU A 218 11.10 -11.13 -2.08
CA LEU A 218 10.74 -11.09 -0.66
C LEU A 218 9.27 -10.67 -0.45
N LEU A 219 8.79 -9.63 -1.17
CA LEU A 219 7.40 -9.19 -1.08
C LEU A 219 6.40 -10.27 -1.54
N LEU A 220 6.75 -11.08 -2.52
CA LEU A 220 5.90 -12.19 -2.97
C LEU A 220 5.76 -13.32 -1.94
N GLU A 221 6.72 -13.44 -1.03
CA GLU A 221 6.72 -14.42 0.06
C GLU A 221 6.44 -13.79 1.43
N ASP A 222 5.95 -12.55 1.46
CA ASP A 222 5.57 -11.88 2.71
C ASP A 222 4.56 -12.75 3.48
N PRO A 223 4.77 -13.02 4.79
CA PRO A 223 3.85 -13.80 5.61
C PRO A 223 2.50 -13.12 5.82
N ASP A 224 2.47 -11.80 5.73
CA ASP A 224 1.28 -10.96 5.85
C ASP A 224 1.18 -10.04 4.61
N PRO A 225 0.78 -10.61 3.45
CA PRO A 225 0.85 -9.90 2.18
C PRO A 225 -0.20 -8.78 2.12
N SER A 226 0.21 -7.64 1.63
CA SER A 226 -0.70 -6.53 1.34
C SER A 226 -1.75 -6.92 0.30
N LEU A 227 -2.96 -6.36 0.43
CA LEU A 227 -4.09 -6.62 -0.49
C LEU A 227 -3.78 -6.21 -1.94
N LEU A 228 -2.93 -5.21 -2.10
CA LEU A 228 -2.44 -4.74 -3.39
C LEU A 228 -0.99 -4.29 -3.23
N ILE A 229 -0.14 -4.74 -4.14
CA ILE A 229 1.24 -4.27 -4.25
C ILE A 229 1.36 -3.49 -5.56
N GLY A 230 1.61 -2.20 -5.46
CA GLY A 230 1.98 -1.34 -6.57
C GLY A 230 3.49 -1.14 -6.57
N ILE A 231 4.12 -1.24 -7.74
CA ILE A 231 5.57 -1.05 -7.89
C ILE A 231 5.77 0.13 -8.83
N GLU A 232 6.48 1.15 -8.36
CA GLU A 232 6.91 2.29 -9.14
C GLU A 232 8.33 2.04 -9.66
N GLU A 233 8.55 2.30 -10.93
CA GLU A 233 9.83 2.07 -11.64
C GLU A 233 10.41 0.66 -11.40
N PRO A 234 9.71 -0.39 -11.85
CA PRO A 234 10.09 -1.78 -11.62
C PRO A 234 11.42 -2.18 -12.28
#